data_6352fbd160df967b3c0f564ba300b4c7
#
_entry.id   6352fbd160df967b3c0f564ba300b4c7
#
_cell.length_a   1.000
_cell.length_b   1.000
_cell.length_c   1.000
_cell.angle_alpha   90.00
_cell.angle_beta   90.00
_cell.angle_gamma   90.00
#
_symmetry.space_group_name_H-M   'P 1'
#
loop_
_entity.id
_entity.type
_entity.pdbx_description
1 polymer ?
#
loop_
_entity_poly.entity_id
_entity_poly.type
_entity_poly.pdbx_seq_one_letter_code
_entity_poly.pdbx_strand_id
1 'polypeptide(L)'
;MNINFYGTLYMTKSFLPHLLSRPEAHIVNVSSMGGFLPVPGQSVYGASKAAVKLLTEGLYAELIDTNVNVSVVFPGATETNITKNSGVDIPLQASSQTKKYKTLPASDAAKIIVKGIEGNKVQIFVGSDSKLMNRLYRLNSTFATRLIAKQMKSLLSK
;
A
#
# COMPACT_ATOMS: atom_id res chain seq x y z
N MET A 1 5.64 3.16 -13.61
CA MET A 1 6.57 3.91 -12.71
C MET A 1 6.22 5.38 -12.61
N ASN A 2 5.95 6.08 -13.70
CA ASN A 2 5.77 7.54 -13.69
C ASN A 2 4.73 8.05 -12.68
N ILE A 3 3.52 7.52 -12.67
CA ILE A 3 2.46 7.95 -11.74
C ILE A 3 2.75 7.41 -10.33
N ASN A 4 2.93 6.09 -10.20
CA ASN A 4 2.98 5.45 -8.89
C ASN A 4 4.21 5.79 -8.05
N PHE A 5 5.37 5.97 -8.70
CA PHE A 5 6.64 6.25 -8.01
C PHE A 5 7.11 7.68 -8.21
N TYR A 6 7.37 8.10 -9.46
CA TYR A 6 7.91 9.44 -9.70
C TYR A 6 6.94 10.55 -9.28
N GLY A 7 5.62 10.35 -9.45
CA GLY A 7 4.62 11.29 -8.94
C GLY A 7 4.75 11.48 -7.42
N THR A 8 4.85 10.39 -6.67
CA THR A 8 5.05 10.42 -5.20
C THR A 8 6.37 11.10 -4.84
N LEU A 9 7.46 10.74 -5.53
CA LEU A 9 8.80 11.32 -5.32
C LEU A 9 8.80 12.84 -5.55
N TYR A 10 8.26 13.30 -6.68
CA TYR A 10 8.26 14.71 -7.03
C TYR A 10 7.39 15.55 -6.07
N MET A 11 6.20 15.05 -5.71
CA MET A 11 5.35 15.71 -4.73
C MET A 11 6.05 15.81 -3.37
N THR A 12 6.60 14.71 -2.88
CA THR A 12 7.35 14.69 -1.61
C THR A 12 8.51 15.69 -1.65
N LYS A 13 9.34 15.66 -2.69
CA LYS A 13 10.51 16.53 -2.83
C LYS A 13 10.12 18.01 -2.94
N SER A 14 9.04 18.33 -3.64
CA SER A 14 8.57 19.71 -3.83
C SER A 14 8.01 20.32 -2.53
N PHE A 15 7.32 19.53 -1.72
CA PHE A 15 6.72 20.01 -0.47
C PHE A 15 7.67 19.94 0.73
N LEU A 16 8.71 19.11 0.71
CA LEU A 16 9.60 18.87 1.84
C LEU A 16 10.20 20.16 2.44
N PRO A 17 10.72 21.13 1.66
CA PRO A 17 11.25 22.37 2.24
C PRO A 17 10.19 23.16 3.02
N HIS A 18 8.93 23.19 2.50
CA HIS A 18 7.83 23.84 3.18
C HIS A 18 7.44 23.10 4.47
N LEU A 19 7.40 21.75 4.44
CA LEU A 19 7.06 20.93 5.60
C LEU A 19 8.11 21.08 6.72
N LEU A 20 9.38 21.16 6.38
CA LEU A 20 10.47 21.38 7.34
C LEU A 20 10.37 22.75 8.05
N SER A 21 9.76 23.76 7.42
CA SER A 21 9.55 25.10 8.01
C SER A 21 8.30 25.19 8.90
N ARG A 22 7.47 24.14 8.97
CA ARG A 22 6.26 24.13 9.81
C ARG A 22 6.59 23.69 11.24
N PRO A 23 5.81 24.11 12.27
CA PRO A 23 6.00 23.62 13.65
C PRO A 23 5.80 22.10 13.75
N GLU A 24 4.89 21.56 12.97
CA GLU A 24 4.59 20.14 12.86
C GLU A 24 4.14 19.81 11.42
N ALA A 25 4.61 18.70 10.89
CA ALA A 25 4.20 18.23 9.58
C ALA A 25 4.19 16.69 9.50
N HIS A 26 3.46 16.15 8.51
CA HIS A 26 3.38 14.71 8.31
C HIS A 26 3.35 14.37 6.81
N ILE A 27 4.29 13.54 6.37
CA ILE A 27 4.31 12.96 5.03
C ILE A 27 3.66 11.58 5.10
N VAL A 28 2.62 11.36 4.29
CA VAL A 28 1.92 10.08 4.22
C VAL A 28 1.92 9.58 2.78
N ASN A 29 2.71 8.55 2.51
CA ASN A 29 2.79 7.94 1.19
C ASN A 29 2.01 6.61 1.15
N VAL A 30 1.19 6.45 0.11
CA VAL A 30 0.36 5.25 -0.04
C VAL A 30 1.04 4.24 -0.96
N SER A 31 1.56 3.19 -0.35
CA SER A 31 2.07 1.99 -1.03
C SER A 31 0.92 1.01 -1.31
N SER A 32 1.11 -0.26 -1.05
CA SER A 32 0.12 -1.35 -1.19
C SER A 32 0.64 -2.58 -0.46
N MET A 33 -0.23 -3.52 -0.16
CA MET A 33 0.18 -4.88 0.21
C MET A 33 1.09 -5.49 -0.87
N GLY A 34 0.85 -5.20 -2.16
CA GLY A 34 1.73 -5.58 -3.27
C GLY A 34 3.13 -4.95 -3.25
N GLY A 35 3.37 -3.94 -2.42
CA GLY A 35 4.70 -3.33 -2.23
C GLY A 35 5.64 -4.14 -1.31
N PHE A 36 5.14 -5.14 -0.60
CA PHE A 36 5.97 -6.09 0.17
C PHE A 36 5.68 -7.54 -0.16
N LEU A 37 4.49 -7.88 -0.68
CA LEU A 37 4.09 -9.23 -1.04
C LEU A 37 4.01 -9.38 -2.55
N PRO A 38 4.77 -10.30 -3.18
CA PRO A 38 4.68 -10.54 -4.61
C PRO A 38 3.33 -11.15 -5.01
N VAL A 39 2.53 -10.40 -5.77
CA VAL A 39 1.23 -10.85 -6.27
C VAL A 39 1.36 -11.26 -7.74
N PRO A 40 1.01 -12.50 -8.13
CA PRO A 40 1.04 -12.95 -9.52
C PRO A 40 0.22 -12.03 -10.44
N GLY A 41 0.74 -11.73 -11.62
CA GLY A 41 0.13 -10.81 -12.58
C GLY A 41 0.34 -9.32 -12.28
N GLN A 42 0.93 -8.97 -11.12
CA GLN A 42 1.12 -7.58 -10.69
C GLN A 42 2.59 -7.21 -10.43
N SER A 43 3.55 -7.90 -11.03
CA SER A 43 4.99 -7.71 -10.72
C SER A 43 5.46 -6.27 -10.92
N VAL A 44 5.11 -5.61 -12.03
CA VAL A 44 5.50 -4.22 -12.32
C VAL A 44 4.81 -3.24 -11.37
N TYR A 45 3.52 -3.47 -11.07
CA TYR A 45 2.79 -2.69 -10.06
C TYR A 45 3.43 -2.85 -8.69
N GLY A 46 3.67 -4.10 -8.27
CA GLY A 46 4.34 -4.42 -7.00
C GLY A 46 5.70 -3.74 -6.87
N ALA A 47 6.53 -3.80 -7.92
CA ALA A 47 7.81 -3.11 -7.97
C ALA A 47 7.67 -1.59 -7.78
N SER A 48 6.67 -0.96 -8.43
CA SER A 48 6.41 0.47 -8.24
C SER A 48 6.00 0.83 -6.81
N LYS A 49 5.22 -0.02 -6.15
CA LYS A 49 4.77 0.17 -4.77
C LYS A 49 5.85 -0.20 -3.74
N ALA A 50 6.74 -1.13 -4.06
CA ALA A 50 7.94 -1.41 -3.28
C ALA A 50 8.91 -0.23 -3.30
N ALA A 51 9.06 0.44 -4.45
CA ALA A 51 9.84 1.67 -4.55
C ALA A 51 9.27 2.79 -3.67
N VAL A 52 7.94 3.00 -3.65
CA VAL A 52 7.29 3.96 -2.74
C VAL A 52 7.52 3.58 -1.27
N LYS A 53 7.41 2.28 -0.94
CA LYS A 53 7.69 1.80 0.42
C LYS A 53 9.10 2.18 0.85
N LEU A 54 10.11 1.79 0.07
CA LEU A 54 11.51 2.01 0.45
C LEU A 54 11.88 3.50 0.47
N LEU A 55 11.38 4.29 -0.49
CA LEU A 55 11.50 5.76 -0.47
C LEU A 55 10.97 6.34 0.84
N THR A 56 9.78 5.92 1.27
CA THR A 56 9.14 6.47 2.48
C THR A 56 9.85 6.03 3.76
N GLU A 57 10.33 4.79 3.83
CA GLU A 57 11.12 4.31 4.96
C GLU A 57 12.49 5.00 5.03
N GLY A 58 13.11 5.32 3.87
CA GLY A 58 14.32 6.14 3.79
C GLY A 58 14.08 7.56 4.28
N LEU A 59 13.00 8.20 3.82
CA LEU A 59 12.60 9.52 4.32
C LEU A 59 12.36 9.56 5.84
N TYR A 60 11.74 8.50 6.39
CA TYR A 60 11.59 8.40 7.84
C TYR A 60 12.96 8.41 8.55
N ALA A 61 13.92 7.65 8.04
CA ALA A 61 15.26 7.61 8.64
C ALA A 61 16.00 8.94 8.52
N GLU A 62 15.84 9.65 7.39
CA GLU A 62 16.46 10.97 7.15
C GLU A 62 15.83 12.10 7.98
N LEU A 63 14.53 11.97 8.33
CA LEU A 63 13.76 13.03 8.99
C LEU A 63 13.48 12.76 10.48
N ILE A 64 14.06 11.71 11.06
CA ILE A 64 13.76 11.24 12.42
C ILE A 64 13.99 12.31 13.51
N ASP A 65 14.96 13.19 13.30
CA ASP A 65 15.31 14.27 14.24
C ASP A 65 14.69 15.62 13.83
N THR A 66 13.65 15.60 13.00
CA THR A 66 12.95 16.81 12.53
C THR A 66 11.51 16.87 13.05
N ASN A 67 10.82 17.97 12.74
CA ASN A 67 9.39 18.18 12.99
C ASN A 67 8.46 17.46 11.98
N VAL A 68 9.03 16.68 11.02
CA VAL A 68 8.26 16.04 9.95
C VAL A 68 8.10 14.56 10.27
N ASN A 69 6.89 14.15 10.65
CA ASN A 69 6.53 12.74 10.78
C ASN A 69 6.38 12.09 9.41
N VAL A 70 6.66 10.80 9.30
CA VAL A 70 6.59 10.06 8.04
C VAL A 70 5.85 8.73 8.23
N SER A 71 4.85 8.48 7.39
CA SER A 71 4.09 7.23 7.37
C SER A 71 4.04 6.60 5.98
N VAL A 72 4.19 5.30 5.91
CA VAL A 72 3.83 4.51 4.74
C VAL A 72 2.58 3.69 5.00
N VAL A 73 1.60 3.80 4.09
CA VAL A 73 0.32 3.07 4.17
C VAL A 73 0.34 1.85 3.27
N PHE A 74 -0.13 0.72 3.79
CA PHE A 74 -0.26 -0.54 3.06
C PHE A 74 -1.72 -0.99 3.02
N PRO A 75 -2.53 -0.51 2.05
CA PRO A 75 -3.89 -1.01 1.87
C PRO A 75 -3.87 -2.48 1.47
N GLY A 76 -4.75 -3.26 2.12
CA GLY A 76 -5.19 -4.58 1.67
C GLY A 76 -6.38 -4.47 0.71
N ALA A 77 -7.19 -5.51 0.64
CA ALA A 77 -8.38 -5.54 -0.20
C ALA A 77 -9.43 -4.54 0.32
N THR A 78 -9.59 -3.43 -0.40
CA THR A 78 -10.49 -2.33 -0.05
C THR A 78 -11.52 -2.11 -1.17
N GLU A 79 -12.78 -1.87 -0.80
CA GLU A 79 -13.83 -1.51 -1.74
C GLU A 79 -13.57 -0.12 -2.32
N THR A 80 -13.17 -0.06 -3.59
CA THR A 80 -12.89 1.19 -4.29
C THR A 80 -13.38 1.13 -5.73
N ASN A 81 -13.59 2.28 -6.35
CA ASN A 81 -13.93 2.39 -7.77
C ASN A 81 -12.70 2.32 -8.69
N ILE A 82 -11.56 1.82 -8.20
CA ILE A 82 -10.30 1.84 -8.94
C ILE A 82 -10.39 1.10 -10.28
N THR A 83 -11.10 -0.02 -10.33
CA THR A 83 -11.33 -0.79 -11.57
C THR A 83 -12.15 -0.01 -12.59
N LYS A 84 -13.24 0.63 -12.16
CA LYS A 84 -14.04 1.51 -13.03
C LYS A 84 -13.24 2.70 -13.54
N ASN A 85 -12.46 3.32 -12.66
CA ASN A 85 -11.70 4.54 -12.97
C ASN A 85 -10.44 4.26 -13.81
N SER A 86 -9.94 3.03 -13.81
CA SER A 86 -8.75 2.65 -14.60
C SER A 86 -9.08 2.17 -16.01
N GLY A 87 -10.37 2.10 -16.40
CA GLY A 87 -10.78 1.62 -17.71
C GLY A 87 -10.48 0.13 -17.96
N VAL A 88 -10.18 -0.63 -16.89
CA VAL A 88 -9.93 -2.07 -16.98
C VAL A 88 -11.23 -2.79 -16.74
N ASP A 89 -11.84 -3.33 -17.81
CA ASP A 89 -12.97 -4.24 -17.70
C ASP A 89 -12.50 -5.57 -17.13
N ILE A 90 -12.66 -5.73 -15.81
CA ILE A 90 -12.52 -7.05 -15.19
C ILE A 90 -13.82 -7.79 -15.49
N PRO A 91 -13.77 -8.96 -16.17
CA PRO A 91 -14.97 -9.74 -16.47
C PRO A 91 -15.78 -9.96 -15.19
N LEU A 92 -17.11 -9.74 -15.26
CA LEU A 92 -18.06 -9.89 -14.15
C LEU A 92 -17.97 -11.25 -13.42
N GLN A 93 -17.41 -12.27 -14.07
CA GLN A 93 -17.15 -13.58 -13.47
C GLN A 93 -16.04 -13.55 -12.41
N ALA A 94 -15.07 -12.63 -12.52
CA ALA A 94 -14.06 -12.42 -11.46
C ALA A 94 -14.67 -11.68 -10.25
N SER A 95 -15.67 -10.84 -10.45
CA SER A 95 -16.36 -10.12 -9.37
C SER A 95 -17.25 -11.02 -8.51
N SER A 96 -17.79 -12.13 -9.04
CA SER A 96 -18.57 -13.09 -8.26
C SER A 96 -17.72 -13.99 -7.36
N GLN A 97 -16.44 -14.21 -7.71
CA GLN A 97 -15.50 -14.95 -6.87
C GLN A 97 -14.81 -14.03 -5.83
N THR A 98 -14.76 -12.72 -6.06
CA THR A 98 -14.27 -11.76 -5.05
C THR A 98 -15.17 -11.65 -3.82
N LYS A 99 -16.43 -12.13 -3.87
CA LYS A 99 -17.28 -12.31 -2.68
C LYS A 99 -16.69 -13.25 -1.61
N LYS A 100 -15.66 -14.02 -1.93
CA LYS A 100 -14.97 -14.89 -0.98
C LYS A 100 -13.93 -14.14 -0.13
N TYR A 101 -13.50 -12.95 -0.53
CA TYR A 101 -12.58 -12.12 0.23
C TYR A 101 -13.36 -10.97 0.86
N LYS A 102 -13.36 -10.90 2.18
CA LYS A 102 -13.96 -9.80 2.93
C LYS A 102 -13.16 -8.52 2.63
N THR A 103 -13.70 -7.70 1.74
CA THR A 103 -13.13 -6.39 1.43
C THR A 103 -13.49 -5.39 2.54
N LEU A 104 -12.59 -4.45 2.79
CA LEU A 104 -12.82 -3.40 3.79
C LEU A 104 -13.53 -2.22 3.10
N PRO A 105 -14.64 -1.69 3.66
CA PRO A 105 -15.25 -0.46 3.17
C PRO A 105 -14.25 0.71 3.12
N ALA A 106 -14.31 1.55 2.10
CA ALA A 106 -13.39 2.68 1.94
C ALA A 106 -13.41 3.64 3.14
N SER A 107 -14.59 3.87 3.73
CA SER A 107 -14.75 4.70 4.94
C SER A 107 -13.98 4.14 6.14
N ASP A 108 -14.00 2.83 6.33
CA ASP A 108 -13.28 2.20 7.46
C ASP A 108 -11.77 2.14 7.18
N ALA A 109 -11.38 1.96 5.93
CA ALA A 109 -9.98 2.10 5.51
C ALA A 109 -9.45 3.51 5.83
N ALA A 110 -10.21 4.55 5.50
CA ALA A 110 -9.87 5.95 5.80
C ALA A 110 -9.70 6.19 7.31
N LYS A 111 -10.63 5.70 8.15
CA LYS A 111 -10.53 5.82 9.61
C LYS A 111 -9.25 5.17 10.16
N ILE A 112 -8.86 3.99 9.63
CA ILE A 112 -7.63 3.32 10.04
C ILE A 112 -6.40 4.15 9.67
N ILE A 113 -6.40 4.75 8.48
CA ILE A 113 -5.30 5.61 8.03
C ILE A 113 -5.19 6.84 8.92
N VAL A 114 -6.28 7.58 9.12
CA VAL A 114 -6.30 8.79 9.96
C VAL A 114 -5.82 8.48 11.38
N LYS A 115 -6.36 7.43 12.01
CA LYS A 115 -5.90 6.98 13.35
C LYS A 115 -4.42 6.58 13.37
N GLY A 116 -3.89 6.08 12.26
CA GLY A 116 -2.47 5.77 12.13
C GLY A 116 -1.61 7.02 12.06
N ILE A 117 -2.07 8.05 11.35
CA ILE A 117 -1.45 9.36 11.23
C ILE A 117 -1.45 10.08 12.58
N GLU A 118 -2.60 10.18 13.23
CA GLU A 118 -2.74 10.76 14.59
C GLU A 118 -1.83 10.09 15.63
N GLY A 119 -1.58 8.80 15.47
CA GLY A 119 -0.67 8.04 16.33
C GLY A 119 0.79 8.02 15.85
N ASN A 120 1.19 8.84 14.90
CA ASN A 120 2.54 8.92 14.32
C ASN A 120 3.14 7.55 13.94
N LYS A 121 2.31 6.64 13.40
CA LYS A 121 2.76 5.29 13.03
C LYS A 121 3.55 5.31 11.73
N VAL A 122 4.79 4.86 11.77
CA VAL A 122 5.65 4.76 10.58
C VAL A 122 5.06 3.83 9.52
N GLN A 123 4.44 2.72 9.92
CA GLN A 123 3.78 1.77 9.03
C GLN A 123 2.31 1.61 9.40
N ILE A 124 1.42 1.87 8.45
CA ILE A 124 -0.04 1.77 8.62
C ILE A 124 -0.58 0.66 7.72
N PHE A 125 -0.90 -0.48 8.33
CA PHE A 125 -1.52 -1.61 7.62
C PHE A 125 -3.04 -1.49 7.67
N VAL A 126 -3.67 -1.41 6.51
CA VAL A 126 -5.12 -1.23 6.36
C VAL A 126 -5.76 -2.56 5.97
N GLY A 127 -6.58 -3.09 6.88
CA GLY A 127 -7.20 -4.41 6.76
C GLY A 127 -6.44 -5.51 7.53
N SER A 128 -7.17 -6.55 7.89
CA SER A 128 -6.62 -7.72 8.58
C SER A 128 -5.71 -8.57 7.68
N ASP A 129 -6.04 -8.60 6.40
CA ASP A 129 -5.28 -9.26 5.33
C ASP A 129 -3.87 -8.66 5.19
N SER A 130 -3.77 -7.32 5.09
CA SER A 130 -2.49 -6.63 5.00
C SER A 130 -1.61 -6.89 6.22
N LYS A 131 -2.20 -6.83 7.44
CA LYS A 131 -1.48 -7.13 8.69
C LYS A 131 -0.98 -8.57 8.74
N LEU A 132 -1.84 -9.53 8.41
CA LEU A 132 -1.52 -10.95 8.44
C LEU A 132 -0.43 -11.28 7.42
N MET A 133 -0.59 -10.85 6.18
CA MET A 133 0.36 -11.13 5.11
C MET A 133 1.73 -10.47 5.36
N ASN A 134 1.77 -9.28 5.95
CA ASN A 134 3.04 -8.67 6.36
C ASN A 134 3.76 -9.51 7.42
N ARG A 135 3.05 -10.02 8.43
CA ARG A 135 3.65 -10.91 9.45
C ARG A 135 4.18 -12.19 8.83
N LEU A 136 3.39 -12.85 7.98
CA LEU A 136 3.80 -14.08 7.30
C LEU A 136 5.01 -13.85 6.39
N TYR A 137 5.00 -12.76 5.62
CA TYR A 137 6.10 -12.42 4.73
C TYR A 137 7.40 -12.12 5.49
N ARG A 138 7.32 -11.46 6.63
CA ARG A 138 8.49 -11.20 7.50
C ARG A 138 9.06 -12.46 8.15
N LEU A 139 8.21 -13.42 8.49
CA LEU A 139 8.64 -14.71 9.06
C LEU A 139 9.23 -15.63 7.99
N ASN A 140 8.56 -15.77 6.86
CA ASN A 140 9.02 -16.58 5.74
C ASN A 140 8.46 -16.06 4.42
N SER A 141 9.28 -15.29 3.71
CA SER A 141 8.89 -14.67 2.43
C SER A 141 8.54 -15.69 1.35
N THR A 142 9.29 -16.79 1.28
CA THR A 142 9.03 -17.87 0.31
C THR A 142 7.69 -18.55 0.57
N PHE A 143 7.38 -18.84 1.82
CA PHE A 143 6.09 -19.43 2.22
C PHE A 143 4.93 -18.49 1.87
N ALA A 144 5.04 -17.21 2.26
CA ALA A 144 4.00 -16.20 1.98
C ALA A 144 3.79 -16.03 0.46
N THR A 145 4.86 -16.02 -0.33
CA THR A 145 4.79 -15.95 -1.79
C THR A 145 4.09 -17.17 -2.39
N ARG A 146 4.41 -18.39 -1.93
CA ARG A 146 3.74 -19.61 -2.37
C ARG A 146 2.27 -19.65 -1.99
N LEU A 147 1.94 -19.17 -0.79
CA LEU A 147 0.56 -19.08 -0.30
C LEU A 147 -0.29 -18.16 -1.19
N ILE A 148 0.17 -16.93 -1.45
CA ILE A 148 -0.57 -16.01 -2.30
C ILE A 148 -0.66 -16.50 -3.75
N ALA A 149 0.42 -17.09 -4.29
CA ALA A 149 0.41 -17.67 -5.63
C ALA A 149 -0.63 -18.77 -5.76
N LYS A 150 -0.75 -19.65 -4.75
CA LYS A 150 -1.78 -20.70 -4.72
C LYS A 150 -3.20 -20.13 -4.65
N GLN A 151 -3.42 -19.10 -3.81
CA GLN A 151 -4.73 -18.44 -3.70
C GLN A 151 -5.11 -17.70 -4.99
N MET A 152 -4.15 -17.09 -5.68
CA MET A 152 -4.40 -16.35 -6.92
C MET A 152 -4.50 -17.25 -8.15
N LYS A 153 -3.99 -18.49 -8.09
CA LYS A 153 -4.00 -19.41 -9.24
C LYS A 153 -5.41 -19.65 -9.78
N SER A 154 -6.40 -19.80 -8.89
CA SER A 154 -7.81 -19.97 -9.28
C SER A 154 -8.44 -18.74 -9.96
N LEU A 155 -7.81 -17.56 -9.81
CA LEU A 155 -8.24 -16.31 -10.43
C LEU A 155 -7.52 -16.04 -11.77
N LEU A 156 -6.34 -16.66 -11.98
CA LEU A 156 -5.48 -16.45 -13.13
C LEU A 156 -5.55 -17.61 -14.15
N SER A 157 -6.03 -18.78 -13.73
CA SER A 157 -6.29 -19.90 -14.66
C SER A 157 -7.52 -19.59 -15.51
N LYS A 158 -7.27 -19.12 -16.71
CA LYS A 158 -8.20 -19.21 -17.83
C LYS A 158 -8.08 -20.59 -18.46
#